data_2d5ecf871853f9c0b87eaa18be56f2f4
#
_entry.id   2d5ecf871853f9c0b87eaa18be56f2f4
#
_cell.length_a   1.000
_cell.length_b   1.000
_cell.length_c   1.000
_cell.angle_alpha   90.00
_cell.angle_beta   90.00
_cell.angle_gamma   90.00
#
_symmetry.space_group_name_H-M   'P 1'
#
loop_
_entity.id
_entity.type
_entity.pdbx_description
1 polymer ?
#
loop_
_entity_poly.entity_id
_entity_poly.type
_entity_poly.pdbx_seq_one_letter_code
_entity_poly.pdbx_strand_id
1 'polypeptide(L)'
;MTDLSQVNAVLGSAIDRGDVPGVVAMAATRDEVLYQGAFGRRTLLDEAVMSTDTVFWIASMTKAITSAAAMQLVEQGKLALDHQIADVLPELSAPQVLEGFDPSGEPRLRPAKRPITLRHLLTDTAGLVYEIWNAEMGRYMELKAIPGII
;
A
#
# COMPACT_ATOMS: atom_id res chain seq x y z
N MET A 1 -32.88 13.39 -10.00
CA MET A 1 -31.47 13.75 -9.71
C MET A 1 -31.29 13.66 -8.20
N THR A 2 -30.36 12.87 -7.74
CA THR A 2 -30.01 12.79 -6.32
C THR A 2 -29.41 14.12 -5.90
N ASP A 3 -29.96 14.75 -4.86
CA ASP A 3 -29.44 16.01 -4.34
C ASP A 3 -28.11 15.72 -3.59
N LEU A 4 -26.99 16.09 -4.21
CA LEU A 4 -25.65 15.92 -3.66
C LEU A 4 -25.15 17.15 -2.88
N SER A 5 -26.01 18.16 -2.67
CA SER A 5 -25.67 19.35 -1.88
C SER A 5 -25.33 19.03 -0.44
N GLN A 6 -25.93 17.97 0.14
CA GLN A 6 -25.62 17.48 1.48
C GLN A 6 -24.17 16.97 1.59
N VAL A 7 -23.61 16.40 0.53
CA VAL A 7 -22.21 15.95 0.52
C VAL A 7 -21.30 17.16 0.67
N ASN A 8 -21.54 18.22 -0.09
CA ASN A 8 -20.77 19.47 0.02
C ASN A 8 -20.87 20.07 1.43
N ALA A 9 -22.06 20.07 2.04
CA ALA A 9 -22.26 20.59 3.39
C ALA A 9 -21.48 19.77 4.44
N VAL A 10 -21.48 18.45 4.35
CA VAL A 10 -20.76 17.57 5.27
C VAL A 10 -19.24 17.78 5.14
N LEU A 11 -18.71 17.78 3.90
CA LEU A 11 -17.29 17.95 3.64
C LEU A 11 -16.80 19.36 4.03
N GLY A 12 -17.55 20.41 3.67
CA GLY A 12 -17.24 21.77 4.06
C GLY A 12 -17.23 21.96 5.58
N SER A 13 -18.24 21.42 6.27
CA SER A 13 -18.31 21.50 7.73
C SER A 13 -17.13 20.80 8.42
N ALA A 14 -16.58 19.74 7.86
CA ALA A 14 -15.38 19.09 8.41
C ALA A 14 -14.15 19.99 8.33
N ILE A 15 -14.03 20.78 7.24
CA ILE A 15 -12.97 21.78 7.11
C ILE A 15 -13.18 22.92 8.12
N ASP A 16 -14.41 23.43 8.23
CA ASP A 16 -14.74 24.56 9.12
C ASP A 16 -14.49 24.22 10.60
N ARG A 17 -14.70 22.95 10.99
CA ARG A 17 -14.39 22.45 12.35
C ARG A 17 -12.90 22.15 12.55
N GLY A 18 -12.10 22.12 11.49
CA GLY A 18 -10.69 21.75 11.56
C GLY A 18 -10.44 20.24 11.74
N ASP A 19 -11.42 19.38 11.42
CA ASP A 19 -11.28 17.92 11.51
C ASP A 19 -10.21 17.41 10.54
N VAL A 20 -10.13 18.01 9.35
CA VAL A 20 -9.11 17.76 8.33
C VAL A 20 -8.73 19.07 7.63
N PRO A 21 -7.48 19.23 7.15
CA PRO A 21 -7.06 20.44 6.45
C PRO A 21 -7.69 20.59 5.08
N GLY A 22 -7.97 19.48 4.40
CA GLY A 22 -8.59 19.47 3.09
C GLY A 22 -9.02 18.06 2.72
N VAL A 23 -9.91 17.98 1.72
CA VAL A 23 -10.47 16.72 1.24
C VAL A 23 -10.77 16.82 -0.26
N VAL A 24 -10.50 15.73 -0.98
CA VAL A 24 -11.04 15.47 -2.32
C VAL A 24 -11.96 14.26 -2.21
N ALA A 25 -13.15 14.37 -2.75
CA ALA A 25 -14.11 13.29 -2.77
C ALA A 25 -14.65 13.09 -4.20
N MET A 26 -14.77 11.82 -4.58
CA MET A 26 -15.34 11.42 -5.85
C MET A 26 -16.24 10.19 -5.66
N ALA A 27 -17.37 10.17 -6.34
CA ALA A 27 -18.21 9.01 -6.48
C ALA A 27 -18.49 8.75 -7.95
N ALA A 28 -18.36 7.52 -8.40
CA ALA A 28 -18.57 7.16 -9.80
C ALA A 28 -19.31 5.83 -9.91
N THR A 29 -20.01 5.65 -11.00
CA THR A 29 -20.46 4.36 -11.49
C THR A 29 -19.41 3.80 -12.46
N ARG A 30 -19.73 2.69 -13.11
CA ARG A 30 -18.92 2.17 -14.20
C ARG A 30 -18.80 3.15 -15.37
N ASP A 31 -19.85 3.94 -15.62
CA ASP A 31 -20.03 4.68 -16.86
C ASP A 31 -19.92 6.21 -16.67
N GLU A 32 -20.07 6.72 -15.43
CA GLU A 32 -20.06 8.17 -15.19
C GLU A 32 -19.58 8.54 -13.78
N VAL A 33 -19.07 9.77 -13.65
CA VAL A 33 -18.78 10.39 -12.36
C VAL A 33 -20.07 11.05 -11.84
N LEU A 34 -20.57 10.56 -10.71
CA LEU A 34 -21.79 11.06 -10.06
C LEU A 34 -21.53 12.32 -9.22
N TYR A 35 -20.35 12.39 -8.62
CA TYR A 35 -19.94 13.44 -7.73
C TYR A 35 -18.44 13.66 -7.78
N GLN A 36 -18.03 14.94 -7.72
CA GLN A 36 -16.63 15.32 -7.57
C GLN A 36 -16.57 16.66 -6.82
N GLY A 37 -15.74 16.72 -5.79
CA GLY A 37 -15.57 17.92 -4.99
C GLY A 37 -14.20 17.98 -4.33
N ALA A 38 -13.71 19.21 -4.09
CA ALA A 38 -12.48 19.48 -3.36
C ALA A 38 -12.72 20.65 -2.41
N PHE A 39 -12.27 20.54 -1.14
CA PHE A 39 -12.51 21.52 -0.10
C PHE A 39 -11.27 21.71 0.75
N GLY A 40 -11.05 22.91 1.29
CA GLY A 40 -9.96 23.25 2.19
C GLY A 40 -8.62 23.42 1.49
N ARG A 41 -7.53 23.13 2.19
CA ARG A 41 -6.14 23.37 1.77
C ARG A 41 -5.37 22.04 1.63
N ARG A 42 -4.30 22.08 0.83
CA ARG A 42 -3.43 20.89 0.64
C ARG A 42 -2.55 20.60 1.85
N THR A 43 -2.23 21.61 2.62
CA THR A 43 -1.38 21.53 3.81
C THR A 43 -1.82 22.58 4.84
N LEU A 44 -1.47 22.35 6.11
CA LEU A 44 -1.64 23.34 7.18
C LEU A 44 -0.58 24.46 7.14
N LEU A 45 0.46 24.28 6.32
CA LEU A 45 1.64 25.17 6.31
C LEU A 45 1.52 26.34 5.32
N ASP A 46 0.61 26.25 4.35
CA ASP A 46 0.42 27.27 3.31
C ASP A 46 -1.06 27.45 2.92
N GLU A 47 -1.33 28.43 2.06
CA GLU A 47 -2.67 28.76 1.57
C GLU A 47 -3.03 28.00 0.28
N ALA A 48 -2.26 27.00 -0.13
CA ALA A 48 -2.51 26.25 -1.36
C ALA A 48 -3.84 25.48 -1.26
N VAL A 49 -4.78 25.86 -2.12
CA VAL A 49 -6.14 25.33 -2.13
C VAL A 49 -6.14 23.89 -2.62
N MET A 50 -6.97 23.07 -2.00
CA MET A 50 -7.25 21.71 -2.45
C MET A 50 -7.96 21.76 -3.81
N SER A 51 -7.58 20.88 -4.73
CA SER A 51 -8.22 20.70 -6.03
C SER A 51 -8.38 19.21 -6.34
N THR A 52 -9.21 18.88 -7.31
CA THR A 52 -9.41 17.51 -7.77
C THR A 52 -8.16 16.90 -8.41
N ASP A 53 -7.19 17.74 -8.80
CA ASP A 53 -5.89 17.32 -9.35
C ASP A 53 -4.81 17.18 -8.27
N THR A 54 -5.16 17.40 -7.00
CA THR A 54 -4.20 17.24 -5.89
C THR A 54 -3.72 15.80 -5.80
N VAL A 55 -2.40 15.64 -5.76
CA VAL A 55 -1.75 14.34 -5.62
C VAL A 55 -1.69 13.96 -4.14
N PHE A 56 -2.10 12.75 -3.82
CA PHE A 56 -2.07 12.18 -2.48
C PHE A 56 -1.12 11.00 -2.40
N TRP A 57 -0.43 10.88 -1.28
CA TRP A 57 0.23 9.64 -0.92
C TRP A 57 -0.80 8.68 -0.33
N ILE A 58 -1.16 7.67 -1.11
CA ILE A 58 -2.26 6.75 -0.78
C ILE A 58 -1.83 5.53 0.04
N ALA A 59 -0.55 5.43 0.37
CA ALA A 59 0.01 4.36 1.20
C ALA A 59 -0.52 2.96 0.80
N SER A 60 -1.09 2.20 1.74
CA SER A 60 -1.57 0.83 1.52
C SER A 60 -2.77 0.70 0.57
N MET A 61 -3.46 1.78 0.23
CA MET A 61 -4.47 1.75 -0.84
C MET A 61 -3.86 1.36 -2.20
N THR A 62 -2.56 1.58 -2.38
CA THR A 62 -1.77 1.11 -3.54
C THR A 62 -1.90 -0.41 -3.73
N LYS A 63 -2.04 -1.20 -2.65
CA LYS A 63 -2.18 -2.65 -2.73
C LYS A 63 -3.39 -3.08 -3.56
N ALA A 64 -4.53 -2.40 -3.39
CA ALA A 64 -5.75 -2.71 -4.15
C ALA A 64 -5.54 -2.48 -5.65
N ILE A 65 -4.89 -1.36 -6.01
CA ILE A 65 -4.61 -1.01 -7.41
C ILE A 65 -3.62 -2.02 -8.03
N THR A 66 -2.53 -2.32 -7.30
CA THR A 66 -1.52 -3.31 -7.75
C THR A 66 -2.12 -4.70 -7.87
N SER A 67 -2.97 -5.12 -6.93
CA SER A 67 -3.65 -6.40 -6.97
C SER A 67 -4.61 -6.51 -8.16
N ALA A 68 -5.36 -5.44 -8.45
CA ALA A 68 -6.23 -5.41 -9.63
C ALA A 68 -5.43 -5.52 -10.94
N ALA A 69 -4.30 -4.80 -11.05
CA ALA A 69 -3.42 -4.89 -12.21
C ALA A 69 -2.81 -6.30 -12.36
N ALA A 70 -2.37 -6.93 -11.26
CA ALA A 70 -1.88 -8.30 -11.28
C ALA A 70 -2.97 -9.29 -11.72
N MET A 71 -4.20 -9.14 -11.24
CA MET A 71 -5.32 -10.00 -11.64
C MET A 71 -5.70 -9.83 -13.11
N GLN A 72 -5.59 -8.62 -13.69
CA GLN A 72 -5.74 -8.43 -15.12
C GLN A 72 -4.70 -9.24 -15.93
N LEU A 73 -3.46 -9.32 -15.45
CA LEU A 73 -2.43 -10.14 -16.09
C LEU A 73 -2.71 -11.64 -15.94
N VAL A 74 -3.31 -12.06 -14.84
CA VAL A 74 -3.78 -13.45 -14.65
C VAL A 74 -4.90 -13.77 -15.64
N GLU A 75 -5.89 -12.89 -15.78
CA GLU A 75 -6.98 -13.04 -16.76
C GLU A 75 -6.48 -13.12 -18.21
N GLN A 76 -5.40 -12.39 -18.52
CA GLN A 76 -4.73 -12.44 -19.82
C GLN A 76 -3.82 -13.66 -20.01
N GLY A 77 -3.69 -14.54 -19.02
CA GLY A 77 -2.80 -15.70 -19.05
C GLY A 77 -1.30 -15.37 -19.01
N LYS A 78 -0.94 -14.11 -18.67
CA LYS A 78 0.46 -13.65 -18.58
C LYS A 78 1.09 -13.98 -17.24
N LEU A 79 0.29 -14.11 -16.19
CA LEU A 79 0.69 -14.55 -14.85
C LEU A 79 -0.20 -15.71 -14.41
N ALA A 80 0.31 -16.53 -13.50
CA ALA A 80 -0.47 -17.56 -12.84
C ALA A 80 -0.32 -17.45 -11.33
N LEU A 81 -1.45 -17.59 -10.61
CA LEU A 81 -1.50 -17.37 -9.15
C LEU A 81 -0.55 -18.30 -8.38
N ASP A 82 -0.41 -19.54 -8.83
CA ASP A 82 0.32 -20.59 -8.11
C ASP A 82 1.71 -20.91 -8.71
N HIS A 83 2.12 -20.21 -9.77
CA HIS A 83 3.50 -20.27 -10.24
C HIS A 83 4.43 -19.51 -9.29
N GLN A 84 5.68 -19.95 -9.25
CA GLN A 84 6.71 -19.25 -8.49
C GLN A 84 6.93 -17.84 -9.06
N ILE A 85 6.89 -16.86 -8.19
CA ILE A 85 7.05 -15.45 -8.61
C ILE A 85 8.47 -15.14 -9.10
N ALA A 86 9.43 -15.97 -8.77
CA ALA A 86 10.81 -15.86 -9.19
C ALA A 86 11.01 -15.87 -10.71
N ASP A 87 10.08 -16.44 -11.46
CA ASP A 87 10.11 -16.45 -12.93
C ASP A 87 9.92 -15.01 -13.50
N VAL A 88 9.35 -14.11 -12.70
CA VAL A 88 9.10 -12.70 -13.05
C VAL A 88 9.96 -11.76 -12.21
N LEU A 89 10.21 -12.11 -10.95
CA LEU A 89 11.01 -11.37 -9.98
C LEU A 89 12.14 -12.26 -9.47
N PRO A 90 13.27 -12.38 -10.20
CA PRO A 90 14.39 -13.26 -9.85
C PRO A 90 14.97 -13.02 -8.45
N GLU A 91 14.83 -11.82 -7.90
CA GLU A 91 15.25 -11.44 -6.55
C GLU A 91 14.56 -12.29 -5.47
N LEU A 92 13.38 -12.86 -5.77
CA LEU A 92 12.63 -13.73 -4.87
C LEU A 92 12.89 -15.23 -5.11
N SER A 93 13.95 -15.59 -5.86
CA SER A 93 14.26 -16.99 -6.17
C SER A 93 14.76 -17.79 -4.98
N ALA A 94 15.48 -17.16 -4.06
CA ALA A 94 16.10 -17.82 -2.91
C ALA A 94 15.88 -17.02 -1.61
N PRO A 95 14.62 -16.80 -1.19
CA PRO A 95 14.34 -16.01 0.01
C PRO A 95 14.86 -16.73 1.25
N GLN A 96 15.47 -15.97 2.17
CA GLN A 96 15.92 -16.47 3.46
C GLN A 96 14.90 -16.10 4.53
N VAL A 97 14.71 -17.01 5.48
CA VAL A 97 13.85 -16.80 6.65
C VAL A 97 14.73 -16.50 7.85
N LEU A 98 14.51 -15.36 8.48
CA LEU A 98 15.14 -15.01 9.75
C LEU A 98 14.49 -15.82 10.88
N GLU A 99 15.29 -16.62 11.59
CA GLU A 99 14.85 -17.40 12.75
C GLU A 99 15.22 -16.76 14.10
N GLY A 100 15.80 -15.57 14.05
CA GLY A 100 16.30 -14.83 15.21
C GLY A 100 17.80 -14.68 15.15
N PHE A 101 18.43 -14.52 16.32
CA PHE A 101 19.87 -14.27 16.46
C PHE A 101 20.48 -15.32 17.40
N ASP A 102 21.75 -15.59 17.20
CA ASP A 102 22.54 -16.41 18.11
C ASP A 102 23.03 -15.60 19.34
N PRO A 103 23.68 -16.24 20.34
CA PRO A 103 24.21 -15.53 21.51
C PRO A 103 25.29 -14.50 21.21
N SER A 104 25.95 -14.58 20.03
CA SER A 104 26.95 -13.57 19.59
C SER A 104 26.29 -12.38 18.90
N GLY A 105 24.98 -12.46 18.60
CA GLY A 105 24.22 -11.42 17.92
C GLY A 105 24.16 -11.56 16.40
N GLU A 106 24.67 -12.66 15.83
CA GLU A 106 24.59 -12.93 14.41
C GLU A 106 23.22 -13.49 14.01
N PRO A 107 22.67 -13.07 12.85
CA PRO A 107 21.36 -13.53 12.39
C PRO A 107 21.40 -15.00 11.98
N ARG A 108 20.46 -15.78 12.47
CA ARG A 108 20.24 -17.17 12.04
C ARG A 108 19.26 -17.18 10.88
N LEU A 109 19.76 -17.54 9.72
CA LEU A 109 18.96 -17.60 8.49
C LEU A 109 18.84 -19.06 8.03
N ARG A 110 17.69 -19.39 7.44
CA ARG A 110 17.50 -20.63 6.70
C ARG A 110 16.82 -20.38 5.37
N PRO A 111 17.00 -21.24 4.37
CA PRO A 111 16.23 -21.18 3.13
C PRO A 111 14.72 -21.31 3.40
N ALA A 112 13.91 -20.64 2.59
CA ALA A 112 12.46 -20.85 2.60
C ALA A 112 12.14 -22.30 2.21
N LYS A 113 11.11 -22.90 2.85
CA LYS A 113 10.71 -24.29 2.59
C LYS A 113 10.00 -24.48 1.24
N ARG A 114 9.50 -23.43 0.65
CA ARG A 114 8.77 -23.43 -0.62
C ARG A 114 8.95 -22.09 -1.33
N PRO A 115 8.81 -22.04 -2.66
CA PRO A 115 8.88 -20.78 -3.40
C PRO A 115 7.71 -19.87 -3.04
N ILE A 116 7.93 -18.57 -3.17
CA ILE A 116 6.87 -17.55 -3.09
C ILE A 116 6.10 -17.58 -4.41
N THR A 117 4.77 -17.52 -4.32
CA THR A 117 3.87 -17.41 -5.48
C THR A 117 3.16 -16.08 -5.49
N LEU A 118 2.57 -15.70 -6.63
CA LEU A 118 1.73 -14.51 -6.72
C LEU A 118 0.57 -14.56 -5.70
N ARG A 119 -0.03 -15.74 -5.50
CA ARG A 119 -1.07 -15.94 -4.48
C ARG A 119 -0.57 -15.56 -3.08
N HIS A 120 0.62 -15.99 -2.69
CA HIS A 120 1.18 -15.64 -1.37
C HIS A 120 1.35 -14.12 -1.20
N LEU A 121 1.74 -13.40 -2.26
CA LEU A 121 1.86 -11.94 -2.23
C LEU A 121 0.49 -11.27 -2.13
N LEU A 122 -0.49 -11.68 -2.93
CA LEU A 122 -1.83 -11.10 -2.95
C LEU A 122 -2.65 -11.38 -1.67
N THR A 123 -2.29 -12.40 -0.91
CA THR A 123 -2.99 -12.79 0.33
C THR A 123 -2.21 -12.47 1.60
N ASP A 124 -1.11 -11.70 1.49
CA ASP A 124 -0.22 -11.36 2.60
C ASP A 124 0.32 -12.58 3.38
N THR A 125 0.53 -13.72 2.71
CA THR A 125 1.01 -14.97 3.30
C THR A 125 2.42 -15.36 2.85
N ALA A 126 3.14 -14.44 2.20
CA ALA A 126 4.51 -14.66 1.73
C ALA A 126 5.55 -14.67 2.87
N GLY A 127 5.19 -14.18 4.06
CA GLY A 127 6.10 -14.07 5.22
C GLY A 127 6.95 -12.80 5.22
N LEU A 128 6.64 -11.84 4.36
CA LEU A 128 7.25 -10.51 4.40
C LEU A 128 6.65 -9.71 5.55
N VAL A 129 7.50 -8.97 6.28
CA VAL A 129 7.09 -8.20 7.46
C VAL A 129 7.70 -6.80 7.44
N TYR A 130 7.07 -5.86 8.14
CA TYR A 130 7.64 -4.55 8.41
C TYR A 130 8.46 -4.55 9.70
N GLU A 131 9.57 -3.80 9.69
CA GLU A 131 10.43 -3.60 10.85
C GLU A 131 9.71 -3.01 12.06
N ILE A 132 8.75 -2.11 11.81
CA ILE A 132 7.97 -1.44 12.86
C ILE A 132 7.08 -2.38 13.68
N TRP A 133 6.76 -3.56 13.13
CA TRP A 133 5.93 -4.58 13.80
C TRP A 133 6.69 -5.86 14.15
N ASN A 134 7.97 -5.93 13.79
CA ASN A 134 8.80 -7.10 14.05
C ASN A 134 10.20 -6.67 14.48
N ALA A 135 10.46 -6.74 15.79
CA ALA A 135 11.73 -6.29 16.39
C ALA A 135 12.95 -7.04 15.86
N GLU A 136 12.81 -8.35 15.57
CA GLU A 136 13.90 -9.14 14.98
C GLU A 136 14.25 -8.66 13.56
N MET A 137 13.24 -8.30 12.77
CA MET A 137 13.45 -7.72 11.45
C MET A 137 14.07 -6.33 11.55
N GLY A 138 13.60 -5.48 12.47
CA GLY A 138 14.20 -4.16 12.72
C GLY A 138 15.69 -4.27 13.03
N ARG A 139 16.05 -5.14 13.99
CA ARG A 139 17.44 -5.43 14.32
C ARG A 139 18.25 -5.96 13.13
N TYR A 140 17.67 -6.84 12.33
CA TYR A 140 18.33 -7.37 11.12
C TYR A 140 18.61 -6.27 10.10
N MET A 141 17.64 -5.40 9.86
CA MET A 141 17.78 -4.28 8.93
C MET A 141 18.84 -3.29 9.38
N GLU A 142 18.89 -2.93 10.67
CA GLU A 142 19.95 -2.11 11.25
C GLU A 142 21.33 -2.73 11.05
N LEU A 143 21.48 -4.03 11.38
CA LEU A 143 22.74 -4.77 11.24
C LEU A 143 23.22 -4.82 9.78
N LYS A 144 22.31 -4.89 8.82
CA LYS A 144 22.59 -4.97 7.38
C LYS A 144 22.56 -3.62 6.67
N ALA A 145 22.37 -2.52 7.40
CA ALA A 145 22.19 -1.18 6.86
C ALA A 145 21.11 -1.11 5.75
N ILE A 146 20.04 -1.86 5.89
CA ILE A 146 18.89 -1.82 4.99
C ILE A 146 18.00 -0.65 5.43
N PRO A 147 17.67 0.28 4.52
CA PRO A 147 16.81 1.41 4.87
C PRO A 147 15.40 0.93 5.24
N GLY A 148 14.80 1.57 6.23
CA GLY A 148 13.39 1.38 6.58
C GLY A 148 12.46 1.93 5.50
N ILE A 149 11.18 1.59 5.62
CA ILE A 149 10.14 2.03 4.67
C ILE A 149 9.63 3.44 5.03
N ILE A 150 9.82 3.87 6.28
CA ILE A 150 9.35 5.16 6.81
C ILE A 150 10.53 5.94 7.37
#